data_014bf1de00b076dd1f08c87f6e181fd2
#
_entry.id   014bf1de00b076dd1f08c87f6e181fd2
#
_cell.length_a   1.000
_cell.length_b   1.000
_cell.length_c   1.000
_cell.angle_alpha   90.00
_cell.angle_beta   90.00
_cell.angle_gamma   90.00
#
_symmetry.space_group_name_H-M   'P 1'
#
loop_
_entity.id
_entity.type
_entity.pdbx_description
1 polymer ?
#
loop_
_entity_poly.entity_id
_entity_poly.type
_entity_poly.pdbx_seq_one_letter_code
_entity_poly.pdbx_strand_id
1 'polypeptide(L)'
;MDTHIYDAIVVGGGLAGLTSGLLLAEKNQKVLVLEAEDQVGGRTSSWNDHGMHVESGFHRYIGYYSQLPKILRKADVELNEMLTWEEKIHVRVGQERPVVMGLAPLFGFVKMIKGLIGNHKYLSLKDKLSLIPFFVGGLLQYLFHPKKLDQIDVRSFAKKCGVTDRAFRYLIIPLSTGIYFLPPTEYSAYVFFGLFAPGVMKFYKLRLGAFNGGMTEVMCEPIARKIRELGGEVKTGVRVHQLQVQDGKVTGVETEAGDRYSCEKAAILATTLHNVKDLALPFKDEPFFANTIYKLPMMPASVIQIELDKPAIEIDITSFAPLTHLASLAEQSRTTFQESEGRLSIILTPPEKFLELDGKETLEIVLKDLDRVGIPIRDHVLDYRKIDHVDDFHSLRPGNQHLRPQQKTPIKSLYLAGDYTHQPYFATMEGAAASGIRAVDAYFKDHH
;
A
#
# COMPACT_ATOMS: atom_id res chain seq x y z
N MET A 1 -18.47 -25.65 26.47
CA MET A 1 -17.67 -24.98 25.42
C MET A 1 -16.63 -24.14 26.15
N ASP A 2 -15.37 -24.52 26.04
CA ASP A 2 -14.29 -23.74 26.65
C ASP A 2 -14.23 -22.37 25.98
N THR A 3 -14.66 -21.36 26.69
CA THR A 3 -14.57 -19.98 26.23
C THR A 3 -13.12 -19.55 26.36
N HIS A 4 -12.39 -19.55 25.23
CA HIS A 4 -11.04 -18.99 25.20
C HIS A 4 -11.13 -17.47 25.42
N ILE A 5 -10.65 -17.02 26.58
CA ILE A 5 -10.66 -15.60 26.95
C ILE A 5 -9.28 -15.01 26.68
N TYR A 6 -9.26 -13.90 25.96
CA TYR A 6 -8.06 -13.12 25.60
C TYR A 6 -8.13 -11.73 26.24
N ASP A 7 -6.99 -11.08 26.45
CA ASP A 7 -6.97 -9.64 26.76
C ASP A 7 -7.46 -8.84 25.56
N ALA A 8 -6.96 -9.18 24.36
CA ALA A 8 -7.33 -8.52 23.13
C ALA A 8 -7.48 -9.49 21.97
N ILE A 9 -8.43 -9.20 21.08
CA ILE A 9 -8.62 -9.90 19.80
C ILE A 9 -8.35 -8.89 18.68
N VAL A 10 -7.50 -9.28 17.73
CA VAL A 10 -7.22 -8.51 16.51
C VAL A 10 -7.85 -9.24 15.33
N VAL A 11 -8.74 -8.56 14.62
CA VAL A 11 -9.42 -9.10 13.44
C VAL A 11 -8.73 -8.58 12.18
N GLY A 12 -8.09 -9.49 11.45
CA GLY A 12 -7.29 -9.22 10.26
C GLY A 12 -5.79 -9.41 10.50
N GLY A 13 -5.16 -10.29 9.72
CA GLY A 13 -3.73 -10.63 9.77
C GLY A 13 -2.87 -9.84 8.76
N GLY A 14 -3.34 -8.68 8.27
CA GLY A 14 -2.52 -7.75 7.48
C GLY A 14 -1.50 -7.01 8.36
N LEU A 15 -0.63 -6.18 7.75
CA LEU A 15 0.44 -5.45 8.48
C LEU A 15 -0.07 -4.64 9.68
N ALA A 16 -1.25 -4.05 9.61
CA ALA A 16 -1.83 -3.29 10.72
C ALA A 16 -2.17 -4.21 11.89
N GLY A 17 -2.81 -5.35 11.62
CA GLY A 17 -3.16 -6.34 12.64
C GLY A 17 -1.96 -7.05 13.21
N LEU A 18 -1.01 -7.50 12.38
CA LEU A 18 0.25 -8.09 12.82
C LEU A 18 1.07 -7.12 13.69
N THR A 19 1.11 -5.83 13.31
CA THR A 19 1.75 -4.79 14.14
C THR A 19 1.06 -4.67 15.50
N SER A 20 -0.27 -4.64 15.52
CA SER A 20 -1.05 -4.56 16.77
C SER A 20 -0.83 -5.79 17.63
N GLY A 21 -0.93 -6.98 17.05
CA GLY A 21 -0.71 -8.25 17.74
C GLY A 21 0.68 -8.37 18.37
N LEU A 22 1.72 -8.01 17.60
CA LEU A 22 3.10 -8.02 18.08
C LEU A 22 3.31 -7.10 19.29
N LEU A 23 2.83 -5.85 19.19
CA LEU A 23 3.02 -4.86 20.26
C LEU A 23 2.22 -5.21 21.52
N LEU A 24 1.06 -5.85 21.39
CA LEU A 24 0.30 -6.37 22.52
C LEU A 24 1.00 -7.55 23.17
N ALA A 25 1.48 -8.52 22.37
CA ALA A 25 2.23 -9.68 22.87
C ALA A 25 3.52 -9.28 23.59
N GLU A 26 4.29 -8.30 23.08
CA GLU A 26 5.47 -7.74 23.75
C GLU A 26 5.18 -7.16 25.14
N LYS A 27 3.94 -6.76 25.40
CA LYS A 27 3.47 -6.25 26.68
C LYS A 27 2.73 -7.29 27.52
N ASN A 28 2.98 -8.59 27.21
CA ASN A 28 2.40 -9.74 27.89
C ASN A 28 0.86 -9.74 27.91
N GLN A 29 0.23 -9.13 26.90
CA GLN A 29 -1.22 -9.29 26.72
C GLN A 29 -1.48 -10.66 26.06
N LYS A 30 -2.47 -11.39 26.54
CA LYS A 30 -2.96 -12.61 25.88
C LYS A 30 -3.75 -12.18 24.64
N VAL A 31 -3.07 -12.19 23.48
CA VAL A 31 -3.61 -11.69 22.20
C VAL A 31 -3.93 -12.83 21.24
N LEU A 32 -5.07 -12.71 20.54
CA LEU A 32 -5.45 -13.55 19.42
C LEU A 32 -5.56 -12.70 18.17
N VAL A 33 -4.84 -13.08 17.11
CA VAL A 33 -5.00 -12.50 15.75
C VAL A 33 -5.77 -13.52 14.91
N LEU A 34 -6.86 -13.08 14.27
CA LEU A 34 -7.70 -13.89 13.38
C LEU A 34 -7.60 -13.37 11.96
N GLU A 35 -7.18 -14.22 11.03
CA GLU A 35 -7.08 -13.95 9.60
C GLU A 35 -8.02 -14.86 8.82
N ALA A 36 -8.76 -14.29 7.87
CA ALA A 36 -9.74 -15.01 7.07
C ALA A 36 -9.12 -15.92 6.01
N GLU A 37 -7.99 -15.50 5.44
CA GLU A 37 -7.27 -16.25 4.41
C GLU A 37 -6.33 -17.30 5.05
N ASP A 38 -5.82 -18.22 4.22
CA ASP A 38 -4.91 -19.28 4.69
C ASP A 38 -3.52 -18.76 5.05
N GLN A 39 -3.16 -17.55 4.60
CA GLN A 39 -1.89 -16.89 4.88
C GLN A 39 -2.10 -15.48 5.45
N VAL A 40 -1.15 -15.04 6.27
CA VAL A 40 -1.09 -13.66 6.75
C VAL A 40 -0.55 -12.70 5.70
N GLY A 41 -0.83 -11.41 5.84
CA GLY A 41 -0.29 -10.34 5.00
C GLY A 41 -1.37 -9.43 4.41
N GLY A 42 -2.57 -9.95 4.16
CA GLY A 42 -3.64 -9.18 3.54
C GLY A 42 -3.20 -8.59 2.19
N ARG A 43 -3.25 -7.28 2.00
CA ARG A 43 -2.78 -6.61 0.78
C ARG A 43 -1.24 -6.62 0.59
N THR A 44 -0.50 -7.25 1.46
CA THR A 44 0.93 -7.55 1.33
C THR A 44 1.18 -9.05 1.42
N SER A 45 0.24 -9.87 0.99
CA SER A 45 0.38 -11.32 0.96
C SER A 45 0.95 -11.82 -0.36
N SER A 46 1.59 -12.98 -0.28
CA SER A 46 1.99 -13.84 -1.40
C SER A 46 1.44 -15.25 -1.18
N TRP A 47 1.11 -15.94 -2.26
CA TRP A 47 0.55 -17.31 -2.21
C TRP A 47 0.81 -18.05 -3.51
N ASN A 48 0.59 -19.37 -3.52
CA ASN A 48 0.61 -20.16 -4.75
C ASN A 48 -0.80 -20.20 -5.36
N ASP A 49 -0.93 -19.72 -6.58
CA ASP A 49 -2.17 -19.75 -7.35
C ASP A 49 -2.02 -20.72 -8.53
N HIS A 50 -2.50 -21.94 -8.35
CA HIS A 50 -2.45 -23.01 -9.38
C HIS A 50 -1.06 -23.21 -9.98
N GLY A 51 -0.04 -23.27 -9.13
CA GLY A 51 1.35 -23.50 -9.53
C GLY A 51 2.18 -22.26 -9.82
N MET A 52 1.54 -21.09 -9.93
CA MET A 52 2.24 -19.80 -10.06
C MET A 52 2.29 -19.10 -8.70
N HIS A 53 3.48 -18.80 -8.20
CA HIS A 53 3.63 -17.96 -7.00
C HIS A 53 3.30 -16.51 -7.35
N VAL A 54 2.38 -15.90 -6.61
CA VAL A 54 1.87 -14.55 -6.87
C VAL A 54 1.85 -13.69 -5.62
N GLU A 55 1.80 -12.38 -5.79
CA GLU A 55 1.57 -11.40 -4.73
C GLU A 55 0.24 -10.67 -4.96
N SER A 56 -0.34 -10.15 -3.89
CA SER A 56 -1.55 -9.31 -3.94
C SER A 56 -1.38 -8.03 -4.76
N GLY A 57 -0.16 -7.64 -5.09
CA GLY A 57 0.14 -6.47 -5.90
C GLY A 57 1.61 -6.36 -6.28
N PHE A 58 1.96 -5.30 -6.98
CA PHE A 58 3.34 -4.92 -7.22
C PHE A 58 3.78 -3.92 -6.14
N HIS A 59 4.65 -4.34 -5.25
CA HIS A 59 5.05 -3.55 -4.10
C HIS A 59 6.51 -3.13 -4.15
N ARG A 60 6.78 -1.94 -3.60
CA ARG A 60 8.13 -1.45 -3.34
C ARG A 60 8.21 -0.85 -1.94
N TYR A 61 9.30 -1.14 -1.27
CA TYR A 61 9.63 -0.52 0.01
C TYR A 61 10.19 0.87 -0.21
N ILE A 62 9.74 1.86 0.57
CA ILE A 62 10.26 3.22 0.47
C ILE A 62 11.24 3.48 1.62
N GLY A 63 12.47 3.84 1.29
CA GLY A 63 13.58 3.93 2.23
C GLY A 63 13.41 4.95 3.36
N TYR A 64 12.49 5.93 3.26
CA TYR A 64 12.22 6.86 4.35
C TYR A 64 11.25 6.31 5.42
N TYR A 65 10.69 5.13 5.26
CA TYR A 65 9.83 4.50 6.27
C TYR A 65 10.52 4.48 7.64
N SER A 66 9.75 4.66 8.69
CA SER A 66 10.27 4.84 10.04
C SER A 66 9.57 3.98 11.10
N GLN A 67 8.34 3.61 10.89
CA GLN A 67 7.58 2.76 11.82
C GLN A 67 7.70 1.29 11.42
N LEU A 68 7.46 0.95 10.16
CA LEU A 68 7.58 -0.42 9.68
C LEU A 68 8.98 -1.03 9.98
N PRO A 69 10.12 -0.33 9.76
CA PRO A 69 11.43 -0.88 10.15
C PRO A 69 11.58 -1.20 11.63
N LYS A 70 10.86 -0.49 12.51
CA LYS A 70 10.89 -0.80 13.95
C LYS A 70 10.14 -2.09 14.26
N ILE A 71 9.01 -2.31 13.60
CA ILE A 71 8.22 -3.53 13.72
C ILE A 71 9.01 -4.72 13.19
N LEU A 72 9.64 -4.58 12.01
CA LEU A 72 10.46 -5.63 11.40
C LEU A 72 11.62 -6.05 12.30
N ARG A 73 12.36 -5.09 12.88
CA ARG A 73 13.44 -5.40 13.84
C ARG A 73 12.95 -6.14 15.08
N LYS A 74 11.73 -5.84 15.56
CA LYS A 74 11.11 -6.59 16.67
C LYS A 74 10.78 -8.04 16.30
N ALA A 75 10.57 -8.28 15.01
CA ALA A 75 10.34 -9.60 14.43
C ALA A 75 11.62 -10.26 13.89
N ASP A 76 12.79 -9.75 14.27
CA ASP A 76 14.11 -10.24 13.88
C ASP A 76 14.34 -10.22 12.35
N VAL A 77 13.71 -9.25 11.64
CA VAL A 77 13.86 -9.05 10.20
C VAL A 77 14.80 -7.89 9.91
N GLU A 78 15.91 -8.21 9.24
CA GLU A 78 16.89 -7.21 8.80
C GLU A 78 16.60 -6.69 7.39
N LEU A 79 16.49 -5.36 7.24
CA LEU A 79 16.11 -4.74 5.97
C LEU A 79 17.05 -5.09 4.81
N ASN A 80 18.34 -5.24 5.07
CA ASN A 80 19.33 -5.53 4.03
C ASN A 80 19.26 -6.99 3.53
N GLU A 81 18.69 -7.88 4.31
CA GLU A 81 18.41 -9.26 3.90
C GLU A 81 17.08 -9.34 3.14
N MET A 82 16.10 -8.58 3.58
CA MET A 82 14.76 -8.54 2.98
C MET A 82 14.71 -7.78 1.65
N LEU A 83 15.62 -6.82 1.40
CA LEU A 83 15.50 -5.88 0.30
C LEU A 83 16.76 -5.76 -0.57
N THR A 84 16.54 -5.73 -1.88
CA THR A 84 17.50 -5.21 -2.86
C THR A 84 17.12 -3.78 -3.24
N TRP A 85 18.05 -2.83 -3.00
CA TRP A 85 17.80 -1.41 -3.25
C TRP A 85 17.96 -1.03 -4.70
N GLU A 86 16.95 -0.36 -5.27
CA GLU A 86 17.01 0.18 -6.63
C GLU A 86 17.89 1.43 -6.70
N GLU A 87 18.74 1.52 -7.73
CA GLU A 87 19.59 2.69 -7.97
C GLU A 87 18.95 3.75 -8.86
N LYS A 88 17.93 3.37 -9.63
CA LYS A 88 17.28 4.20 -10.65
C LYS A 88 15.79 3.94 -10.68
N ILE A 89 15.05 4.91 -11.18
CA ILE A 89 13.64 4.80 -11.56
C ILE A 89 13.55 5.20 -13.03
N HIS A 90 12.87 4.39 -13.83
CA HIS A 90 12.74 4.61 -15.25
C HIS A 90 11.38 5.17 -15.65
N VAL A 91 11.35 5.96 -16.70
CA VAL A 91 10.15 6.30 -17.48
C VAL A 91 10.33 5.76 -18.89
N ARG A 92 9.36 4.98 -19.35
CA ARG A 92 9.32 4.39 -20.68
C ARG A 92 8.29 5.10 -21.53
N VAL A 93 8.76 5.69 -22.64
CA VAL A 93 7.91 6.40 -23.60
C VAL A 93 8.28 5.97 -25.02
N GLY A 94 7.38 5.26 -25.68
CA GLY A 94 7.67 4.65 -26.98
C GLY A 94 8.76 3.56 -26.90
N GLN A 95 9.21 3.08 -28.04
CA GLN A 95 10.18 1.97 -28.16
C GLN A 95 11.65 2.36 -27.87
N GLU A 96 11.88 3.62 -27.55
CA GLU A 96 13.22 4.09 -27.26
C GLU A 96 13.71 3.64 -25.88
N ARG A 97 15.03 3.74 -25.65
CA ARG A 97 15.62 3.45 -24.36
C ARG A 97 14.94 4.26 -23.25
N PRO A 98 14.64 3.65 -22.09
CA PRO A 98 13.99 4.33 -20.99
C PRO A 98 14.83 5.52 -20.50
N VAL A 99 14.15 6.53 -19.98
CA VAL A 99 14.78 7.69 -19.37
C VAL A 99 14.82 7.52 -17.86
N VAL A 100 15.96 7.84 -17.27
CA VAL A 100 16.09 7.88 -15.82
C VAL A 100 15.29 9.05 -15.27
N MET A 101 14.24 8.76 -14.49
CA MET A 101 13.44 9.75 -13.80
C MET A 101 14.08 10.17 -12.47
N GLY A 102 14.69 9.24 -11.77
CA GLY A 102 15.33 9.46 -10.48
C GLY A 102 16.53 8.58 -10.26
N LEU A 103 17.46 9.05 -9.44
CA LEU A 103 18.63 8.31 -8.95
C LEU A 103 18.51 8.16 -7.44
N ALA A 104 18.70 6.97 -6.94
CA ALA A 104 18.60 6.68 -5.52
C ALA A 104 19.99 6.38 -4.90
N PRO A 105 20.19 6.70 -3.62
CA PRO A 105 19.45 7.74 -2.91
C PRO A 105 19.76 9.11 -3.50
N LEU A 106 18.89 10.09 -3.32
CA LEU A 106 19.15 11.50 -3.70
C LEU A 106 20.24 12.10 -2.79
N PHE A 107 21.30 11.33 -2.64
CA PHE A 107 22.41 11.63 -1.75
C PHE A 107 23.60 12.16 -2.52
N GLY A 108 24.08 13.31 -2.04
CA GLY A 108 25.20 14.02 -2.66
C GLY A 108 24.76 15.00 -3.74
N PHE A 109 25.35 16.18 -3.72
CA PHE A 109 25.08 17.29 -4.62
C PHE A 109 25.23 16.89 -6.11
N VAL A 110 26.18 16.02 -6.41
CA VAL A 110 26.44 15.53 -7.79
C VAL A 110 25.30 14.67 -8.32
N LYS A 111 24.74 13.75 -7.51
CA LYS A 111 23.58 12.92 -7.92
C LYS A 111 22.33 13.77 -8.08
N MET A 112 22.12 14.74 -7.20
CA MET A 112 21.02 15.68 -7.29
C MET A 112 21.11 16.55 -8.55
N ILE A 113 22.28 17.09 -8.87
CA ILE A 113 22.53 17.86 -10.09
C ILE A 113 22.34 16.97 -11.32
N LYS A 114 22.88 15.76 -11.35
CA LYS A 114 22.67 14.82 -12.47
C LYS A 114 21.18 14.48 -12.66
N GLY A 115 20.42 14.27 -11.59
CA GLY A 115 18.98 14.04 -11.67
C GLY A 115 18.20 15.25 -12.19
N LEU A 116 18.57 16.46 -11.78
CA LEU A 116 17.93 17.71 -12.23
C LEU A 116 18.36 18.10 -13.66
N ILE A 117 19.63 17.93 -14.01
CA ILE A 117 20.18 18.34 -15.31
C ILE A 117 20.08 17.22 -16.34
N GLY A 118 20.20 15.95 -15.94
CA GLY A 118 20.42 14.82 -16.84
C GLY A 118 19.29 14.41 -17.77
N ASN A 119 18.07 14.90 -17.55
CA ASN A 119 16.93 14.54 -18.39
C ASN A 119 16.55 15.68 -19.34
N HIS A 120 17.37 15.91 -20.39
CA HIS A 120 17.04 16.89 -21.43
C HIS A 120 16.13 16.33 -22.54
N LYS A 121 16.04 15.01 -22.66
CA LYS A 121 15.28 14.37 -23.75
C LYS A 121 13.79 14.65 -23.68
N TYR A 122 13.20 14.59 -22.48
CA TYR A 122 11.75 14.76 -22.29
C TYR A 122 11.38 16.07 -21.59
N LEU A 123 12.28 16.70 -20.85
CA LEU A 123 12.02 17.92 -20.12
C LEU A 123 13.03 19.02 -20.48
N SER A 124 12.55 20.07 -21.13
CA SER A 124 13.32 21.29 -21.36
C SER A 124 13.58 22.04 -20.04
N LEU A 125 14.47 23.04 -20.06
CA LEU A 125 14.70 23.89 -18.89
C LEU A 125 13.40 24.61 -18.46
N LYS A 126 12.59 25.06 -19.42
CA LYS A 126 11.27 25.66 -19.14
C LYS A 126 10.35 24.70 -18.39
N ASP A 127 10.31 23.43 -18.82
CA ASP A 127 9.50 22.40 -18.16
C ASP A 127 9.95 22.19 -16.71
N LYS A 128 11.25 22.11 -16.49
CA LYS A 128 11.82 21.94 -15.15
C LYS A 128 11.54 23.14 -14.23
N LEU A 129 11.68 24.34 -14.74
CA LEU A 129 11.36 25.57 -13.99
C LEU A 129 9.87 25.67 -13.65
N SER A 130 8.99 25.18 -14.52
CA SER A 130 7.54 25.18 -14.26
C SER A 130 7.13 24.26 -13.11
N LEU A 131 7.96 23.28 -12.73
CA LEU A 131 7.71 22.38 -11.60
C LEU A 131 8.01 23.02 -10.24
N ILE A 132 8.84 24.06 -10.17
CA ILE A 132 9.25 24.69 -8.91
C ILE A 132 8.05 25.22 -8.12
N PRO A 133 7.15 26.07 -8.74
CA PRO A 133 5.97 26.54 -8.02
C PRO A 133 5.03 25.41 -7.58
N PHE A 134 4.95 24.33 -8.35
CA PHE A 134 4.14 23.16 -8.02
C PHE A 134 4.67 22.45 -6.77
N PHE A 135 5.96 22.06 -6.73
CA PHE A 135 6.51 21.33 -5.59
C PHE A 135 6.65 22.21 -4.35
N VAL A 136 7.18 23.43 -4.49
CA VAL A 136 7.32 24.35 -3.35
C VAL A 136 5.96 24.78 -2.82
N GLY A 137 5.07 25.24 -3.67
CA GLY A 137 3.72 25.66 -3.31
C GLY A 137 2.89 24.52 -2.73
N GLY A 138 3.01 23.33 -3.28
CA GLY A 138 2.32 22.14 -2.78
C GLY A 138 2.79 21.70 -1.40
N LEU A 139 4.10 21.66 -1.14
CA LEU A 139 4.65 21.35 0.18
C LEU A 139 4.27 22.41 1.24
N LEU A 140 4.30 23.68 0.88
CA LEU A 140 3.83 24.75 1.77
C LEU A 140 2.34 24.61 2.08
N GLN A 141 1.50 24.34 1.07
CA GLN A 141 0.08 24.11 1.31
C GLN A 141 -0.20 22.82 2.09
N TYR A 142 0.58 21.78 1.87
CA TYR A 142 0.51 20.55 2.68
C TYR A 142 0.70 20.83 4.17
N LEU A 143 1.68 21.66 4.51
CA LEU A 143 2.02 22.00 5.90
C LEU A 143 1.01 22.98 6.53
N PHE A 144 0.62 24.03 5.80
CA PHE A 144 -0.12 25.16 6.37
C PHE A 144 -1.62 25.17 6.02
N HIS A 145 -2.01 24.53 4.92
CA HIS A 145 -3.39 24.56 4.42
C HIS A 145 -3.87 23.17 3.93
N PRO A 146 -3.70 22.09 4.72
CA PRO A 146 -3.98 20.72 4.28
C PRO A 146 -5.42 20.52 3.81
N LYS A 147 -6.40 21.07 4.51
CA LYS A 147 -7.82 20.97 4.13
C LYS A 147 -8.11 21.60 2.76
N LYS A 148 -7.47 22.72 2.43
CA LYS A 148 -7.64 23.39 1.14
C LYS A 148 -6.96 22.60 0.02
N LEU A 149 -5.78 22.04 0.29
CA LEU A 149 -5.04 21.24 -0.67
C LEU A 149 -5.75 19.91 -0.96
N ASP A 150 -6.48 19.34 0.00
CA ASP A 150 -7.27 18.12 -0.18
C ASP A 150 -8.51 18.33 -1.06
N GLN A 151 -8.99 19.56 -1.24
CA GLN A 151 -10.17 19.84 -2.09
C GLN A 151 -9.84 19.93 -3.58
N ILE A 152 -8.59 19.83 -3.98
CA ILE A 152 -8.15 19.96 -5.37
C ILE A 152 -7.40 18.72 -5.84
N ASP A 153 -7.67 18.28 -7.06
CA ASP A 153 -6.92 17.21 -7.70
C ASP A 153 -5.53 17.66 -8.17
N VAL A 154 -4.64 16.71 -8.42
CA VAL A 154 -3.24 16.95 -8.81
C VAL A 154 -3.16 17.73 -10.14
N ARG A 155 -4.01 17.40 -11.13
CA ARG A 155 -4.01 18.07 -12.44
C ARG A 155 -4.40 19.54 -12.31
N SER A 156 -5.50 19.80 -11.59
CA SER A 156 -6.00 21.15 -11.36
C SER A 156 -4.99 21.99 -10.58
N PHE A 157 -4.33 21.40 -9.57
CA PHE A 157 -3.27 22.06 -8.83
C PHE A 157 -2.04 22.36 -9.70
N ALA A 158 -1.59 21.39 -10.52
CA ALA A 158 -0.48 21.58 -11.45
C ALA A 158 -0.76 22.70 -12.47
N LYS A 159 -1.96 22.74 -13.03
CA LYS A 159 -2.42 23.82 -13.94
C LYS A 159 -2.38 25.18 -13.25
N LYS A 160 -2.87 25.27 -12.00
CA LYS A 160 -2.85 26.49 -11.20
C LYS A 160 -1.43 26.99 -10.92
N CYS A 161 -0.46 26.09 -10.78
CA CYS A 161 0.94 26.42 -10.57
C CYS A 161 1.71 26.71 -11.87
N GLY A 162 1.08 26.62 -13.05
CA GLY A 162 1.70 26.89 -14.34
C GLY A 162 2.63 25.79 -14.84
N VAL A 163 2.42 24.54 -14.39
CA VAL A 163 3.17 23.37 -14.89
C VAL A 163 2.88 23.19 -16.38
N THR A 164 3.94 23.05 -17.20
CA THR A 164 3.79 22.81 -18.63
C THR A 164 3.17 21.44 -18.92
N ASP A 165 2.46 21.29 -20.03
CA ASP A 165 1.86 20.00 -20.42
C ASP A 165 2.91 18.90 -20.53
N ARG A 166 4.11 19.25 -20.97
CA ARG A 166 5.23 18.31 -21.11
C ARG A 166 5.73 17.84 -19.73
N ALA A 167 5.95 18.73 -18.78
CA ALA A 167 6.33 18.40 -17.41
C ALA A 167 5.22 17.61 -16.70
N PHE A 168 3.97 17.97 -16.92
CA PHE A 168 2.83 17.23 -16.40
C PHE A 168 2.81 15.79 -16.92
N ARG A 169 2.92 15.61 -18.24
CA ARG A 169 2.85 14.29 -18.90
C ARG A 169 3.98 13.34 -18.50
N TYR A 170 5.21 13.85 -18.44
CA TYR A 170 6.39 13.00 -18.27
C TYR A 170 6.94 12.93 -16.84
N LEU A 171 6.39 13.73 -15.91
CA LEU A 171 6.77 13.65 -14.50
C LEU A 171 5.57 13.49 -13.57
N ILE A 172 4.55 14.34 -13.67
CA ILE A 172 3.44 14.32 -12.71
C ILE A 172 2.55 13.09 -12.90
N ILE A 173 2.21 12.73 -14.14
CA ILE A 173 1.43 11.51 -14.43
C ILE A 173 2.15 10.27 -13.87
N PRO A 174 3.42 9.97 -14.21
CA PRO A 174 4.12 8.82 -13.66
C PRO A 174 4.13 8.78 -12.13
N LEU A 175 4.38 9.92 -11.49
CA LEU A 175 4.42 10.00 -10.03
C LEU A 175 3.04 9.84 -9.37
N SER A 176 1.96 10.15 -10.06
CA SER A 176 0.61 9.94 -9.51
C SER A 176 0.07 8.54 -9.84
N THR A 177 -0.01 8.17 -11.11
CA THR A 177 -0.57 6.87 -11.50
C THR A 177 0.31 5.70 -11.09
N GLY A 178 1.62 5.84 -11.20
CA GLY A 178 2.58 4.76 -10.91
C GLY A 178 2.69 4.40 -9.43
N ILE A 179 2.24 5.27 -8.53
CA ILE A 179 2.34 5.05 -7.08
C ILE A 179 0.99 4.68 -6.48
N TYR A 180 -0.10 5.32 -6.93
CA TYR A 180 -1.43 5.16 -6.33
C TYR A 180 -2.53 4.78 -7.34
N PHE A 181 -2.15 4.32 -8.54
CA PHE A 181 -3.04 3.75 -9.57
C PHE A 181 -4.04 4.73 -10.18
N LEU A 182 -4.33 5.86 -9.54
CA LEU A 182 -5.32 6.82 -9.97
C LEU A 182 -4.74 7.84 -10.97
N PRO A 183 -5.52 8.22 -11.99
CA PRO A 183 -5.15 9.35 -12.84
C PRO A 183 -5.08 10.66 -12.02
N PRO A 184 -4.20 11.61 -12.41
CA PRO A 184 -4.02 12.87 -11.68
C PRO A 184 -5.28 13.73 -11.53
N THR A 185 -6.33 13.47 -12.31
CA THR A 185 -7.65 14.10 -12.22
C THR A 185 -8.51 13.60 -11.08
N GLU A 186 -8.19 12.42 -10.55
CA GLU A 186 -8.94 11.75 -9.49
C GLU A 186 -8.17 11.63 -8.18
N TYR A 187 -6.99 12.20 -8.13
CA TYR A 187 -6.06 12.04 -7.04
C TYR A 187 -5.88 13.35 -6.28
N SER A 188 -6.11 13.33 -4.95
CA SER A 188 -5.95 14.51 -4.09
C SER A 188 -4.53 15.06 -4.12
N ALA A 189 -4.37 16.36 -4.35
CA ALA A 189 -3.06 17.00 -4.24
C ALA A 189 -2.48 16.89 -2.83
N TYR A 190 -3.31 16.88 -1.78
CA TYR A 190 -2.84 16.67 -0.42
C TYR A 190 -2.21 15.27 -0.23
N VAL A 191 -2.84 14.23 -0.77
CA VAL A 191 -2.32 12.87 -0.74
C VAL A 191 -1.03 12.77 -1.55
N PHE A 192 -0.98 13.38 -2.74
CA PHE A 192 0.23 13.44 -3.56
C PHE A 192 1.43 14.04 -2.80
N PHE A 193 1.25 15.21 -2.19
CA PHE A 193 2.32 15.83 -1.41
C PHE A 193 2.60 15.09 -0.09
N GLY A 194 1.65 14.38 0.47
CA GLY A 194 1.83 13.51 1.63
C GLY A 194 2.82 12.36 1.42
N LEU A 195 2.98 11.90 0.18
CA LEU A 195 4.03 10.94 -0.18
C LEU A 195 5.43 11.58 -0.11
N PHE A 196 5.57 12.81 -0.59
CA PHE A 196 6.87 13.49 -0.70
C PHE A 196 7.28 14.18 0.59
N ALA A 197 6.34 14.71 1.35
CA ALA A 197 6.63 15.49 2.57
C ALA A 197 7.50 14.75 3.59
N PRO A 198 7.27 13.47 3.93
CA PRO A 198 8.17 12.71 4.80
C PRO A 198 9.55 12.50 4.18
N GLY A 199 9.62 12.37 2.85
CA GLY A 199 10.86 12.20 2.10
C GLY A 199 11.71 13.46 2.01
N VAL A 200 11.11 14.66 2.04
CA VAL A 200 11.85 15.93 1.98
C VAL A 200 12.82 16.08 3.14
N MET A 201 12.40 15.72 4.36
CA MET A 201 13.28 15.76 5.53
C MET A 201 14.31 14.63 5.57
N LYS A 202 14.09 13.57 4.78
CA LYS A 202 14.92 12.36 4.73
C LYS A 202 15.35 12.04 3.29
N PHE A 203 15.62 13.07 2.47
CA PHE A 203 15.92 12.91 1.04
C PHE A 203 17.11 11.96 0.78
N TYR A 204 18.04 11.86 1.72
CA TYR A 204 19.16 10.92 1.66
C TYR A 204 18.73 9.44 1.81
N LYS A 205 17.49 9.17 2.23
CA LYS A 205 16.86 7.84 2.31
C LYS A 205 15.84 7.60 1.20
N LEU A 206 15.59 8.56 0.33
CA LEU A 206 14.59 8.45 -0.74
C LEU A 206 15.10 7.50 -1.84
N ARG A 207 14.76 6.22 -1.66
CA ARG A 207 15.05 5.12 -2.58
C ARG A 207 13.95 4.09 -2.50
N LEU A 208 13.84 3.24 -3.51
CA LEU A 208 12.94 2.10 -3.54
C LEU A 208 13.71 0.82 -3.27
N GLY A 209 13.03 -0.15 -2.67
CA GLY A 209 13.58 -1.49 -2.43
C GLY A 209 12.63 -2.54 -3.00
N ALA A 210 13.18 -3.49 -3.76
CA ALA A 210 12.52 -4.70 -4.17
C ALA A 210 12.65 -5.75 -3.07
N PHE A 211 11.60 -6.53 -2.82
CA PHE A 211 11.64 -7.61 -1.83
C PHE A 211 12.39 -8.82 -2.38
N ASN A 212 13.22 -9.45 -1.55
CA ASN A 212 13.97 -10.66 -1.87
C ASN A 212 13.17 -11.91 -1.45
N GLY A 213 12.06 -12.14 -2.14
CA GLY A 213 11.08 -13.19 -1.85
C GLY A 213 9.68 -12.62 -1.65
N GLY A 214 8.67 -13.48 -1.59
CA GLY A 214 7.28 -13.10 -1.38
C GLY A 214 7.08 -12.39 -0.04
N MET A 215 6.23 -11.37 -0.02
CA MET A 215 6.08 -10.53 1.19
C MET A 215 5.47 -11.28 2.39
N THR A 216 4.68 -12.32 2.16
CA THR A 216 4.24 -13.19 3.27
C THR A 216 5.45 -13.81 3.95
N GLU A 217 6.38 -14.39 3.17
CA GLU A 217 7.52 -15.16 3.66
C GLU A 217 8.58 -14.28 4.30
N VAL A 218 8.93 -13.15 3.66
CA VAL A 218 10.05 -12.31 4.11
C VAL A 218 9.66 -11.22 5.11
N MET A 219 8.35 -10.93 5.25
CA MET A 219 7.90 -9.81 6.08
C MET A 219 6.77 -10.21 7.05
N CYS A 220 5.67 -10.77 6.56
CA CYS A 220 4.46 -10.93 7.36
C CYS A 220 4.52 -12.15 8.29
N GLU A 221 4.95 -13.30 7.80
CA GLU A 221 5.08 -14.52 8.61
C GLU A 221 6.17 -14.41 9.71
N PRO A 222 7.31 -13.75 9.50
CA PRO A 222 8.23 -13.44 10.61
C PRO A 222 7.56 -12.66 11.74
N ILE A 223 6.68 -11.69 11.45
CA ILE A 223 5.93 -10.95 12.48
C ILE A 223 4.93 -11.88 13.19
N ALA A 224 4.19 -12.70 12.43
CA ALA A 224 3.24 -13.66 13.00
C ALA A 224 3.94 -14.72 13.87
N ARG A 225 5.08 -15.23 13.43
CA ARG A 225 5.93 -16.14 14.22
C ARG A 225 6.36 -15.48 15.53
N LYS A 226 6.80 -14.22 15.49
CA LYS A 226 7.21 -13.49 16.70
C LYS A 226 6.07 -13.31 17.69
N ILE A 227 4.85 -13.08 17.21
CA ILE A 227 3.65 -13.04 18.07
C ILE A 227 3.48 -14.37 18.80
N ARG A 228 3.60 -15.51 18.09
CA ARG A 228 3.49 -16.86 18.69
C ARG A 228 4.62 -17.14 19.69
N GLU A 229 5.86 -16.75 19.38
CA GLU A 229 7.01 -16.87 20.30
C GLU A 229 6.81 -16.11 21.62
N LEU A 230 6.10 -14.97 21.57
CA LEU A 230 5.76 -14.16 22.74
C LEU A 230 4.48 -14.64 23.47
N GLY A 231 3.93 -15.79 23.09
CA GLY A 231 2.75 -16.39 23.73
C GLY A 231 1.41 -15.90 23.20
N GLY A 232 1.37 -15.11 22.14
CA GLY A 232 0.16 -14.78 21.42
C GLY A 232 -0.26 -15.89 20.45
N GLU A 233 -1.49 -15.83 19.95
CA GLU A 233 -2.01 -16.76 18.96
C GLU A 233 -2.28 -16.03 17.63
N VAL A 234 -1.95 -16.69 16.51
CA VAL A 234 -2.31 -16.23 15.15
C VAL A 234 -2.95 -17.41 14.44
N LYS A 235 -4.23 -17.26 14.09
CA LYS A 235 -5.03 -18.28 13.39
C LYS A 235 -5.40 -17.75 12.01
N THR A 236 -5.09 -18.51 10.98
CA THR A 236 -5.48 -18.29 9.58
C THR A 236 -6.65 -19.20 9.20
N GLY A 237 -7.34 -18.91 8.09
CA GLY A 237 -8.54 -19.62 7.68
C GLY A 237 -9.74 -19.38 8.60
N VAL A 238 -9.73 -18.29 9.39
CA VAL A 238 -10.75 -17.99 10.42
C VAL A 238 -11.41 -16.64 10.12
N ARG A 239 -12.50 -16.67 9.39
CA ARG A 239 -13.28 -15.47 9.03
C ARG A 239 -14.22 -15.05 10.15
N VAL A 240 -13.98 -13.87 10.70
CA VAL A 240 -14.90 -13.22 11.63
C VAL A 240 -16.02 -12.55 10.84
N HIS A 241 -17.28 -12.81 11.22
CA HIS A 241 -18.42 -12.20 10.56
C HIS A 241 -19.21 -11.25 11.46
N GLN A 242 -19.04 -11.32 12.79
CA GLN A 242 -19.81 -10.51 13.72
C GLN A 242 -19.03 -10.16 14.98
N LEU A 243 -19.24 -8.93 15.49
CA LEU A 243 -18.82 -8.52 16.82
C LEU A 243 -19.86 -8.94 17.86
N GLN A 244 -19.40 -9.45 19.00
CA GLN A 244 -20.25 -9.69 20.17
C GLN A 244 -20.30 -8.40 21.00
N VAL A 245 -21.50 -7.88 21.20
CA VAL A 245 -21.73 -6.61 21.91
C VAL A 245 -22.65 -6.87 23.11
N GLN A 246 -22.22 -6.44 24.31
CA GLN A 246 -23.03 -6.47 25.52
C GLN A 246 -22.90 -5.14 26.26
N ASP A 247 -24.00 -4.54 26.63
CA ASP A 247 -24.09 -3.27 27.37
C ASP A 247 -23.24 -2.12 26.72
N GLY A 248 -23.27 -2.05 25.39
CA GLY A 248 -22.54 -1.05 24.60
C GLY A 248 -21.00 -1.24 24.56
N LYS A 249 -20.52 -2.40 25.01
CA LYS A 249 -19.12 -2.82 25.00
C LYS A 249 -18.93 -4.00 24.03
N VAL A 250 -17.85 -4.00 23.25
CA VAL A 250 -17.44 -5.20 22.51
C VAL A 250 -16.80 -6.18 23.48
N THR A 251 -17.33 -7.41 23.53
CA THR A 251 -16.90 -8.48 24.44
C THR A 251 -16.26 -9.66 23.73
N GLY A 252 -16.28 -9.68 22.40
CA GLY A 252 -15.70 -10.76 21.61
C GLY A 252 -16.09 -10.68 20.13
N VAL A 253 -15.83 -11.77 19.45
CA VAL A 253 -16.14 -11.96 18.03
C VAL A 253 -16.73 -13.35 17.78
N GLU A 254 -17.51 -13.48 16.71
CA GLU A 254 -18.05 -14.73 16.20
C GLU A 254 -17.58 -14.96 14.76
N THR A 255 -17.19 -16.19 14.47
CA THR A 255 -16.70 -16.59 13.14
C THR A 255 -17.83 -17.17 12.30
N GLU A 256 -17.63 -17.23 10.97
CA GLU A 256 -18.56 -17.90 10.05
C GLU A 256 -18.79 -19.39 10.40
N ALA A 257 -17.80 -20.04 11.00
CA ALA A 257 -17.90 -21.42 11.48
C ALA A 257 -18.71 -21.55 12.79
N GLY A 258 -19.13 -20.44 13.41
CA GLY A 258 -19.87 -20.40 14.66
C GLY A 258 -19.00 -20.44 15.93
N ASP A 259 -17.68 -20.39 15.79
CA ASP A 259 -16.78 -20.29 16.93
C ASP A 259 -16.87 -18.91 17.57
N ARG A 260 -16.77 -18.87 18.92
CA ARG A 260 -16.84 -17.64 19.71
C ARG A 260 -15.55 -17.44 20.49
N TYR A 261 -14.96 -16.27 20.33
CA TYR A 261 -13.78 -15.84 21.08
C TYR A 261 -14.13 -14.60 21.89
N SER A 262 -13.83 -14.63 23.19
CA SER A 262 -14.13 -13.53 24.12
C SER A 262 -12.88 -12.70 24.41
N CYS A 263 -13.05 -11.36 24.53
CA CYS A 263 -12.00 -10.46 24.97
C CYS A 263 -12.42 -9.67 26.21
N GLU A 264 -11.51 -9.56 27.18
CA GLU A 264 -11.76 -8.79 28.40
C GLU A 264 -11.60 -7.28 28.19
N LYS A 265 -10.58 -6.89 27.39
CA LYS A 265 -10.16 -5.50 27.26
C LYS A 265 -10.53 -4.89 25.90
N ALA A 266 -10.21 -5.57 24.77
CA ALA A 266 -10.42 -4.97 23.47
C ALA A 266 -10.60 -5.94 22.30
N ALA A 267 -11.34 -5.47 21.28
CA ALA A 267 -11.25 -5.93 19.90
C ALA A 267 -10.65 -4.81 19.04
N ILE A 268 -9.68 -5.16 18.17
CA ILE A 268 -9.09 -4.25 17.19
C ILE A 268 -9.47 -4.72 15.79
N LEU A 269 -10.27 -3.92 15.06
CA LEU A 269 -10.58 -4.20 13.66
C LEU A 269 -9.43 -3.70 12.78
N ALA A 270 -8.69 -4.64 12.21
CA ALA A 270 -7.50 -4.40 11.39
C ALA A 270 -7.66 -4.93 9.95
N THR A 271 -8.89 -5.12 9.50
CA THR A 271 -9.25 -5.54 8.14
C THR A 271 -9.27 -4.36 7.16
N THR A 272 -9.61 -4.63 5.90
CA THR A 272 -9.89 -3.59 4.90
C THR A 272 -11.13 -2.77 5.28
N LEU A 273 -11.27 -1.57 4.70
CA LEU A 273 -12.41 -0.68 4.99
C LEU A 273 -13.75 -1.35 4.69
N HIS A 274 -13.84 -2.15 3.62
CA HIS A 274 -15.03 -2.93 3.27
C HIS A 274 -15.46 -3.82 4.44
N ASN A 275 -14.59 -4.71 4.90
CA ASN A 275 -14.87 -5.63 6.00
C ASN A 275 -15.16 -4.91 7.32
N VAL A 276 -14.51 -3.76 7.57
CA VAL A 276 -14.84 -2.93 8.76
C VAL A 276 -16.26 -2.39 8.70
N LYS A 277 -16.75 -2.00 7.50
CA LYS A 277 -18.15 -1.56 7.36
C LYS A 277 -19.14 -2.66 7.75
N ASP A 278 -18.85 -3.90 7.35
CA ASP A 278 -19.71 -5.04 7.68
C ASP A 278 -19.65 -5.39 9.18
N LEU A 279 -18.44 -5.49 9.74
CA LEU A 279 -18.28 -5.79 11.16
C LEU A 279 -18.80 -4.70 12.10
N ALA A 280 -18.71 -3.43 11.68
CA ALA A 280 -19.20 -2.29 12.46
C ALA A 280 -20.69 -1.97 12.20
N LEU A 281 -21.42 -2.80 11.47
CA LEU A 281 -22.84 -2.59 11.13
C LEU A 281 -23.73 -2.30 12.36
N PRO A 282 -23.53 -2.93 13.54
CA PRO A 282 -24.28 -2.58 14.74
C PRO A 282 -24.14 -1.13 15.21
N PHE A 283 -23.08 -0.43 14.76
CA PHE A 283 -22.75 0.95 15.14
C PHE A 283 -22.95 1.94 13.98
N LYS A 284 -23.62 1.55 12.90
CA LYS A 284 -23.76 2.34 11.67
C LYS A 284 -24.33 3.74 11.91
N ASP A 285 -25.30 3.85 12.80
CA ASP A 285 -25.99 5.11 13.09
C ASP A 285 -25.28 5.96 14.18
N GLU A 286 -24.24 5.42 14.79
CA GLU A 286 -23.42 6.16 15.74
C GLU A 286 -22.63 7.26 14.98
N PRO A 287 -22.63 8.52 15.46
CA PRO A 287 -22.09 9.68 14.72
C PRO A 287 -20.63 9.52 14.25
N PHE A 288 -19.79 8.83 15.00
CA PHE A 288 -18.41 8.57 14.60
C PHE A 288 -18.36 7.69 13.36
N PHE A 289 -19.04 6.54 13.37
CA PHE A 289 -19.04 5.61 12.23
C PHE A 289 -19.80 6.18 11.03
N ALA A 290 -20.98 6.76 11.28
CA ALA A 290 -21.80 7.37 10.24
C ALA A 290 -21.08 8.48 9.47
N ASN A 291 -20.23 9.29 10.14
CA ASN A 291 -19.52 10.42 9.53
C ASN A 291 -18.10 10.11 9.07
N THR A 292 -17.58 8.91 9.32
CA THR A 292 -16.25 8.48 8.89
C THR A 292 -16.34 7.22 8.05
N ILE A 293 -16.36 6.04 8.67
CA ILE A 293 -16.32 4.71 8.04
C ILE A 293 -17.35 4.59 6.91
N TYR A 294 -18.62 4.95 7.18
CA TYR A 294 -19.70 4.77 6.19
C TYR A 294 -19.72 5.84 5.10
N LYS A 295 -19.12 7.02 5.33
CA LYS A 295 -18.95 8.07 4.31
C LYS A 295 -17.67 7.94 3.50
N LEU A 296 -16.63 7.29 4.05
CA LEU A 296 -15.36 7.12 3.34
C LEU A 296 -15.56 6.16 2.16
N PRO A 297 -15.38 6.64 0.91
CA PRO A 297 -15.52 5.79 -0.25
C PRO A 297 -14.34 4.83 -0.37
N MET A 298 -14.53 3.76 -1.12
CA MET A 298 -13.51 2.78 -1.49
C MET A 298 -13.09 3.01 -2.94
N MET A 299 -11.97 2.41 -3.33
CA MET A 299 -11.46 2.42 -4.68
C MET A 299 -10.81 1.08 -5.02
N PRO A 300 -10.88 0.67 -6.29
CA PRO A 300 -10.25 -0.57 -6.75
C PRO A 300 -8.76 -0.41 -7.05
N ALA A 301 -8.12 -1.56 -7.24
CA ALA A 301 -6.84 -1.71 -7.93
C ALA A 301 -6.87 -2.98 -8.78
N SER A 302 -6.10 -2.99 -9.87
CA SER A 302 -5.93 -4.16 -10.71
C SER A 302 -4.46 -4.34 -11.07
N VAL A 303 -3.99 -5.57 -10.96
CA VAL A 303 -2.61 -5.96 -11.22
C VAL A 303 -2.60 -7.17 -12.13
N ILE A 304 -1.62 -7.26 -13.01
CA ILE A 304 -1.34 -8.48 -13.76
C ILE A 304 0.11 -8.89 -13.51
N GLN A 305 0.30 -10.18 -13.26
CA GLN A 305 1.62 -10.81 -13.12
C GLN A 305 1.76 -11.84 -14.24
N ILE A 306 2.88 -11.75 -14.96
CA ILE A 306 3.12 -12.54 -16.17
C ILE A 306 4.40 -13.32 -15.97
N GLU A 307 4.30 -14.65 -16.07
CA GLU A 307 5.44 -15.57 -16.08
C GLU A 307 5.99 -15.73 -17.48
N LEU A 308 7.31 -15.71 -17.58
CA LEU A 308 8.03 -15.70 -18.86
C LEU A 308 9.12 -16.77 -18.87
N ASP A 309 9.48 -17.26 -20.08
CA ASP A 309 10.60 -18.18 -20.29
C ASP A 309 11.97 -17.53 -20.22
N LYS A 310 12.02 -16.20 -20.06
CA LYS A 310 13.20 -15.39 -19.82
C LYS A 310 12.85 -14.01 -19.27
N PRO A 311 13.80 -13.30 -18.67
CA PRO A 311 13.53 -11.95 -18.15
C PRO A 311 13.09 -10.96 -19.24
N ALA A 312 12.03 -10.20 -18.97
CA ALA A 312 11.54 -9.14 -19.87
C ALA A 312 12.48 -7.92 -19.91
N ILE A 313 13.18 -7.66 -18.80
CA ILE A 313 14.06 -6.51 -18.60
C ILE A 313 15.34 -7.00 -17.91
N GLU A 314 16.49 -6.44 -18.30
CA GLU A 314 17.81 -6.88 -17.82
C GLU A 314 18.02 -6.70 -16.30
N ILE A 315 17.31 -5.74 -15.68
CA ILE A 315 17.46 -5.39 -14.26
C ILE A 315 16.09 -5.19 -13.61
N ASP A 316 15.97 -5.58 -12.34
CA ASP A 316 14.76 -5.30 -11.55
C ASP A 316 14.81 -3.86 -11.05
N ILE A 317 14.12 -2.96 -11.73
CA ILE A 317 13.90 -1.58 -11.34
C ILE A 317 12.49 -1.14 -11.69
N THR A 318 11.92 -0.29 -10.84
CA THR A 318 10.62 0.31 -11.09
C THR A 318 10.64 1.15 -12.36
N SER A 319 9.72 0.85 -13.26
CA SER A 319 9.50 1.60 -14.49
C SER A 319 8.07 2.14 -14.53
N PHE A 320 7.90 3.38 -14.95
CA PHE A 320 6.61 3.99 -15.24
C PHE A 320 6.43 4.12 -16.76
N ALA A 321 5.22 3.87 -17.24
CA ALA A 321 4.90 3.96 -18.66
C ALA A 321 3.72 4.92 -18.90
N PRO A 322 3.92 6.24 -18.78
CA PRO A 322 2.86 7.22 -19.02
C PRO A 322 2.32 7.07 -20.46
N LEU A 323 1.05 7.40 -20.67
CA LEU A 323 0.34 7.27 -21.94
C LEU A 323 0.02 5.82 -22.36
N THR A 324 0.13 4.88 -21.45
CA THR A 324 -0.33 3.50 -21.57
C THR A 324 -1.24 3.16 -20.39
N HIS A 325 -1.72 1.93 -20.35
CA HIS A 325 -2.43 1.40 -19.17
C HIS A 325 -1.47 0.81 -18.10
N LEU A 326 -0.16 0.82 -18.37
CA LEU A 326 0.87 0.31 -17.45
C LEU A 326 1.28 1.43 -16.49
N ALA A 327 0.64 1.51 -15.33
CA ALA A 327 0.94 2.56 -14.35
C ALA A 327 2.38 2.45 -13.84
N SER A 328 2.75 1.27 -13.36
CA SER A 328 4.11 0.89 -12.98
C SER A 328 4.35 -0.59 -13.26
N LEU A 329 5.60 -0.94 -13.51
CA LEU A 329 6.01 -2.30 -13.79
C LEU A 329 7.46 -2.56 -13.37
N ALA A 330 7.77 -3.82 -13.06
CA ALA A 330 9.13 -4.29 -12.87
C ALA A 330 9.27 -5.78 -13.22
N GLU A 331 10.46 -6.14 -13.66
CA GLU A 331 10.92 -7.52 -13.74
C GLU A 331 11.36 -8.00 -12.37
N GLN A 332 10.77 -9.05 -11.83
CA GLN A 332 10.97 -9.48 -10.44
C GLN A 332 11.58 -10.88 -10.28
N SER A 333 12.00 -11.54 -11.38
CA SER A 333 12.63 -12.86 -11.30
C SER A 333 13.99 -12.88 -10.60
N ARG A 334 14.61 -11.70 -10.35
CA ARG A 334 15.88 -11.59 -9.61
C ARG A 334 15.71 -11.17 -8.16
N THR A 335 14.49 -10.92 -7.74
CA THR A 335 14.16 -10.44 -6.39
C THR A 335 12.99 -11.21 -5.80
N THR A 336 11.76 -10.81 -6.04
CA THR A 336 10.57 -11.38 -5.39
C THR A 336 10.29 -12.83 -5.80
N PHE A 337 10.50 -13.16 -7.08
CA PHE A 337 10.17 -14.47 -7.67
C PHE A 337 11.41 -15.15 -8.24
N GLN A 338 12.40 -15.43 -7.39
CA GLN A 338 13.70 -15.97 -7.81
C GLN A 338 13.62 -17.39 -8.37
N GLU A 339 12.52 -18.07 -8.17
CA GLU A 339 12.21 -19.38 -8.76
C GLU A 339 11.78 -19.31 -10.24
N SER A 340 11.41 -18.11 -10.75
CA SER A 340 10.95 -17.90 -12.13
C SER A 340 12.10 -17.48 -13.04
N GLU A 341 12.11 -17.99 -14.29
CA GLU A 341 13.08 -17.55 -15.32
C GLU A 341 12.85 -16.09 -15.73
N GLY A 342 11.59 -15.64 -15.77
CA GLY A 342 11.19 -14.26 -15.99
C GLY A 342 9.84 -13.97 -15.34
N ARG A 343 9.72 -12.84 -14.66
CA ARG A 343 8.49 -12.45 -13.97
C ARG A 343 8.24 -10.96 -14.07
N LEU A 344 7.22 -10.57 -14.81
CA LEU A 344 6.82 -9.17 -14.95
C LEU A 344 5.56 -8.89 -14.13
N SER A 345 5.64 -7.97 -13.18
CA SER A 345 4.49 -7.48 -12.40
C SER A 345 4.13 -6.07 -12.84
N ILE A 346 2.82 -5.82 -13.04
CA ILE A 346 2.31 -4.58 -13.64
C ILE A 346 1.06 -4.12 -12.88
N ILE A 347 1.06 -2.87 -12.43
CA ILE A 347 -0.15 -2.17 -11.95
C ILE A 347 -0.85 -1.53 -13.13
N LEU A 348 -2.17 -1.71 -13.21
CA LEU A 348 -3.01 -1.24 -14.31
C LEU A 348 -3.75 0.06 -13.96
N THR A 349 -3.94 0.93 -14.94
CA THR A 349 -4.65 2.22 -14.79
C THR A 349 -5.49 2.56 -16.02
N PRO A 350 -6.71 3.12 -15.89
CA PRO A 350 -7.49 3.20 -14.65
C PRO A 350 -7.99 1.80 -14.23
N PRO A 351 -8.00 1.46 -12.94
CA PRO A 351 -8.33 0.10 -12.50
C PRO A 351 -9.76 -0.29 -12.84
N GLU A 352 -10.73 0.63 -12.80
CA GLU A 352 -12.15 0.35 -13.09
C GLU A 352 -12.35 -0.31 -14.46
N LYS A 353 -11.57 0.12 -15.47
CA LYS A 353 -11.60 -0.47 -16.81
C LYS A 353 -11.29 -1.96 -16.78
N PHE A 354 -10.33 -2.36 -15.96
CA PHE A 354 -9.83 -3.74 -15.93
C PHE A 354 -10.71 -4.67 -15.08
N LEU A 355 -11.48 -4.14 -14.13
CA LEU A 355 -12.46 -4.93 -13.40
C LEU A 355 -13.55 -5.52 -14.31
N GLU A 356 -13.86 -4.86 -15.42
CA GLU A 356 -14.87 -5.28 -16.39
C GLU A 356 -14.34 -6.32 -17.40
N LEU A 357 -13.03 -6.52 -17.49
CA LEU A 357 -12.36 -7.38 -18.45
C LEU A 357 -11.90 -8.69 -17.80
N ASP A 358 -11.93 -9.77 -18.57
CA ASP A 358 -11.31 -11.02 -18.13
C ASP A 358 -9.77 -10.96 -18.21
N GLY A 359 -9.10 -12.01 -17.71
CA GLY A 359 -7.64 -12.07 -17.69
C GLY A 359 -7.02 -12.06 -19.08
N LYS A 360 -7.66 -12.69 -20.07
CA LYS A 360 -7.16 -12.77 -21.46
C LYS A 360 -7.29 -11.43 -22.18
N GLU A 361 -8.42 -10.77 -22.04
CA GLU A 361 -8.65 -9.44 -22.59
C GLU A 361 -7.68 -8.41 -21.99
N THR A 362 -7.47 -8.51 -20.68
CA THR A 362 -6.49 -7.69 -19.95
C THR A 362 -5.08 -7.91 -20.47
N LEU A 363 -4.65 -9.18 -20.62
CA LEU A 363 -3.33 -9.53 -21.14
C LEU A 363 -3.11 -8.97 -22.55
N GLU A 364 -4.10 -9.06 -23.44
CA GLU A 364 -3.98 -8.53 -24.80
C GLU A 364 -3.77 -7.00 -24.84
N ILE A 365 -4.41 -6.25 -23.94
CA ILE A 365 -4.18 -4.81 -23.81
C ILE A 365 -2.77 -4.55 -23.29
N VAL A 366 -2.36 -5.28 -22.28
CA VAL A 366 -1.04 -5.17 -21.66
C VAL A 366 0.08 -5.47 -22.65
N LEU A 367 -0.03 -6.56 -23.42
CA LEU A 367 0.95 -6.92 -24.45
C LEU A 367 1.12 -5.83 -25.50
N LYS A 368 0.00 -5.24 -25.98
CA LYS A 368 0.04 -4.10 -26.92
C LYS A 368 0.74 -2.89 -26.34
N ASP A 369 0.48 -2.58 -25.07
CA ASP A 369 1.12 -1.44 -24.40
C ASP A 369 2.61 -1.71 -24.08
N LEU A 370 2.98 -2.96 -23.76
CA LEU A 370 4.38 -3.37 -23.60
C LEU A 370 5.16 -3.25 -24.92
N ASP A 371 4.57 -3.68 -26.05
CA ASP A 371 5.17 -3.49 -27.39
C ASP A 371 5.41 -2.00 -27.67
N ARG A 372 4.47 -1.12 -27.33
CA ARG A 372 4.59 0.35 -27.50
C ARG A 372 5.75 0.94 -26.70
N VAL A 373 6.08 0.37 -25.56
CA VAL A 373 7.17 0.86 -24.68
C VAL A 373 8.46 0.05 -24.81
N GLY A 374 8.58 -0.76 -25.86
CA GLY A 374 9.80 -1.49 -26.20
C GLY A 374 10.08 -2.71 -25.33
N ILE A 375 9.05 -3.39 -24.84
CA ILE A 375 9.14 -4.64 -24.08
C ILE A 375 8.29 -5.71 -24.77
N PRO A 376 8.71 -6.24 -25.92
CA PRO A 376 7.96 -7.27 -26.65
C PRO A 376 8.15 -8.63 -25.98
N ILE A 377 7.11 -9.12 -25.29
CA ILE A 377 7.15 -10.40 -24.56
C ILE A 377 6.14 -11.43 -25.06
N ARG A 378 5.34 -11.12 -26.07
CA ARG A 378 4.20 -11.96 -26.51
C ARG A 378 4.57 -13.45 -26.70
N ASP A 379 5.68 -13.72 -27.36
CA ASP A 379 6.14 -15.09 -27.66
C ASP A 379 6.84 -15.76 -26.48
N HIS A 380 6.97 -15.08 -25.34
CA HIS A 380 7.66 -15.53 -24.14
C HIS A 380 6.74 -15.76 -22.95
N VAL A 381 5.43 -15.51 -23.10
CA VAL A 381 4.44 -15.70 -22.03
C VAL A 381 4.20 -17.19 -21.78
N LEU A 382 4.47 -17.65 -20.56
CA LEU A 382 4.19 -19.01 -20.11
C LEU A 382 2.85 -19.08 -19.39
N ASP A 383 2.60 -18.16 -18.45
CA ASP A 383 1.39 -18.09 -17.66
C ASP A 383 1.14 -16.65 -17.17
N TYR A 384 -0.04 -16.38 -16.64
CA TYR A 384 -0.34 -15.07 -16.06
C TYR A 384 -1.45 -15.16 -15.01
N ARG A 385 -1.45 -14.21 -14.06
CA ARG A 385 -2.56 -14.01 -13.12
C ARG A 385 -2.96 -12.54 -13.09
N LYS A 386 -4.25 -12.31 -13.22
CA LYS A 386 -4.88 -11.01 -12.98
C LYS A 386 -5.44 -11.01 -11.56
N ILE A 387 -5.08 -10.01 -10.78
CA ILE A 387 -5.47 -9.88 -9.38
C ILE A 387 -6.19 -8.57 -9.22
N ASP A 388 -7.47 -8.65 -8.86
CA ASP A 388 -8.35 -7.51 -8.69
C ASP A 388 -8.70 -7.29 -7.22
N HIS A 389 -8.54 -6.06 -6.78
CA HIS A 389 -9.02 -5.55 -5.51
C HIS A 389 -10.18 -4.61 -5.78
N VAL A 390 -11.41 -5.07 -5.58
CA VAL A 390 -12.60 -4.28 -5.94
C VAL A 390 -12.80 -3.11 -4.98
N ASP A 391 -12.73 -3.37 -3.66
CA ASP A 391 -13.11 -2.43 -2.60
C ASP A 391 -12.09 -2.39 -1.45
N ASP A 392 -10.85 -2.83 -1.67
CA ASP A 392 -9.86 -3.01 -0.61
C ASP A 392 -9.15 -1.72 -0.18
N PHE A 393 -9.18 -0.69 -1.01
CA PHE A 393 -8.51 0.57 -0.74
C PHE A 393 -9.51 1.67 -0.37
N HIS A 394 -9.13 2.50 0.61
CA HIS A 394 -9.89 3.72 0.86
C HIS A 394 -9.58 4.77 -0.22
N SER A 395 -10.58 5.58 -0.54
CA SER A 395 -10.45 6.57 -1.61
C SER A 395 -9.40 7.64 -1.31
N LEU A 396 -8.52 7.87 -2.28
CA LEU A 396 -7.52 8.94 -2.28
C LEU A 396 -7.98 10.17 -3.07
N ARG A 397 -9.26 10.22 -3.46
CA ARG A 397 -9.85 11.34 -4.21
C ARG A 397 -9.91 12.60 -3.35
N PRO A 398 -10.00 13.80 -3.99
CA PRO A 398 -10.14 15.05 -3.29
C PRO A 398 -11.31 15.08 -2.30
N GLY A 399 -11.08 15.69 -1.15
CA GLY A 399 -12.09 15.88 -0.12
C GLY A 399 -12.36 14.69 0.79
N ASN A 400 -11.65 13.57 0.66
CA ASN A 400 -11.93 12.36 1.45
C ASN A 400 -11.05 12.20 2.69
N GLN A 401 -9.96 12.95 2.83
CA GLN A 401 -9.00 12.69 3.89
C GLN A 401 -9.51 13.03 5.30
N HIS A 402 -10.45 13.96 5.41
CA HIS A 402 -11.09 14.29 6.68
C HIS A 402 -12.06 13.19 7.19
N LEU A 403 -12.46 12.25 6.32
CA LEU A 403 -13.32 11.11 6.65
C LEU A 403 -12.55 9.97 7.31
N ARG A 404 -11.23 9.97 7.28
CA ARG A 404 -10.41 8.92 7.89
C ARG A 404 -10.58 8.92 9.41
N PRO A 405 -11.08 7.82 10.02
CA PRO A 405 -11.38 7.77 11.45
C PRO A 405 -10.12 7.74 12.29
N GLN A 406 -10.23 8.17 13.55
CA GLN A 406 -9.22 7.89 14.57
C GLN A 406 -9.21 6.41 14.92
N GLN A 407 -8.10 5.91 15.49
CA GLN A 407 -7.98 4.52 15.91
C GLN A 407 -8.84 4.19 17.13
N LYS A 408 -8.98 5.13 18.06
CA LYS A 408 -9.91 5.01 19.18
C LYS A 408 -11.34 5.33 18.73
N THR A 409 -12.28 4.42 18.99
CA THR A 409 -13.70 4.65 18.75
C THR A 409 -14.43 5.08 20.03
N PRO A 410 -15.64 5.64 19.94
CA PRO A 410 -16.48 5.89 21.11
C PRO A 410 -17.06 4.62 21.73
N ILE A 411 -17.02 3.49 21.03
CA ILE A 411 -17.51 2.20 21.53
C ILE A 411 -16.47 1.60 22.47
N LYS A 412 -16.91 1.26 23.67
CA LYS A 412 -16.03 0.63 24.67
C LYS A 412 -15.40 -0.64 24.12
N SER A 413 -14.09 -0.78 24.33
CA SER A 413 -13.31 -1.95 23.91
C SER A 413 -13.23 -2.16 22.40
N LEU A 414 -13.48 -1.14 21.56
CA LEU A 414 -13.38 -1.23 20.11
C LEU A 414 -12.38 -0.21 19.56
N TYR A 415 -11.37 -0.71 18.84
CA TYR A 415 -10.34 0.10 18.17
C TYR A 415 -10.28 -0.26 16.69
N LEU A 416 -9.76 0.68 15.89
CA LEU A 416 -9.56 0.52 14.45
C LEU A 416 -8.07 0.60 14.13
N ALA A 417 -7.59 -0.29 13.28
CA ALA A 417 -6.27 -0.23 12.67
C ALA A 417 -6.39 -0.47 11.17
N GLY A 418 -5.51 0.13 10.39
CA GLY A 418 -5.52 0.05 8.93
C GLY A 418 -5.07 1.37 8.32
N ASP A 419 -4.56 1.33 7.12
CA ASP A 419 -4.08 2.50 6.39
C ASP A 419 -5.19 3.53 6.09
N TYR A 420 -6.46 3.11 6.14
CA TYR A 420 -7.63 3.99 6.03
C TYR A 420 -7.85 4.86 7.28
N THR A 421 -7.27 4.54 8.43
CA THR A 421 -7.38 5.35 9.65
C THR A 421 -6.48 6.57 9.62
N HIS A 422 -6.74 7.56 10.47
CA HIS A 422 -6.00 8.82 10.49
C HIS A 422 -4.55 8.63 10.94
N GLN A 423 -3.62 8.81 10.03
CA GLN A 423 -2.15 8.83 10.24
C GLN A 423 -1.49 9.55 9.05
N PRO A 424 -0.19 9.93 9.10
CA PRO A 424 0.43 10.78 8.08
C PRO A 424 0.65 10.16 6.70
N TYR A 425 0.43 8.85 6.54
CA TYR A 425 0.69 8.13 5.30
C TYR A 425 -0.62 7.70 4.63
N PHE A 426 -0.60 7.39 3.34
CA PHE A 426 -1.79 7.07 2.55
C PHE A 426 -1.55 5.79 1.78
N ALA A 427 -2.42 4.78 1.94
CA ALA A 427 -2.39 3.52 1.21
C ALA A 427 -0.99 2.89 1.10
N THR A 428 -0.22 2.88 2.20
CA THR A 428 1.15 2.37 2.25
C THR A 428 1.35 1.38 3.39
N MET A 429 2.36 0.52 3.28
CA MET A 429 2.80 -0.38 4.35
C MET A 429 3.18 0.39 5.62
N GLU A 430 3.83 1.54 5.48
CA GLU A 430 4.17 2.42 6.61
C GLU A 430 2.91 2.94 7.32
N GLY A 431 1.87 3.28 6.56
CA GLY A 431 0.57 3.70 7.08
C GLY A 431 -0.13 2.59 7.86
N ALA A 432 -0.06 1.37 7.36
CA ALA A 432 -0.60 0.20 8.04
C ALA A 432 0.11 -0.04 9.39
N ALA A 433 1.44 -0.08 9.41
CA ALA A 433 2.22 -0.22 10.63
C ALA A 433 1.98 0.93 11.62
N ALA A 434 1.98 2.18 11.13
CA ALA A 434 1.72 3.37 11.97
C ALA A 434 0.32 3.33 12.59
N SER A 435 -0.67 2.81 11.89
CA SER A 435 -2.04 2.67 12.39
C SER A 435 -2.13 1.64 13.52
N GLY A 436 -1.47 0.49 13.36
CA GLY A 436 -1.39 -0.54 14.39
C GLY A 436 -0.72 -0.03 15.67
N ILE A 437 0.39 0.70 15.54
CA ILE A 437 1.05 1.35 16.70
C ILE A 437 0.09 2.29 17.41
N ARG A 438 -0.62 3.16 16.68
CA ARG A 438 -1.57 4.11 17.27
C ARG A 438 -2.78 3.44 17.92
N ALA A 439 -3.26 2.33 17.35
CA ALA A 439 -4.35 1.56 17.95
C ALA A 439 -3.92 0.97 19.31
N VAL A 440 -2.71 0.42 19.38
CA VAL A 440 -2.15 -0.13 20.61
C VAL A 440 -1.84 0.98 21.63
N ASP A 441 -1.32 2.13 21.18
CA ASP A 441 -1.12 3.29 22.06
C ASP A 441 -2.45 3.78 22.68
N ALA A 442 -3.54 3.77 21.89
CA ALA A 442 -4.87 4.13 22.39
C ALA A 442 -5.39 3.08 23.39
N TYR A 443 -5.19 1.79 23.09
CA TYR A 443 -5.53 0.69 23.99
C TYR A 443 -4.85 0.85 25.35
N PHE A 444 -3.53 1.06 25.40
CA PHE A 444 -2.83 1.20 26.68
C PHE A 444 -3.21 2.45 27.46
N LYS A 445 -3.57 3.56 26.78
CA LYS A 445 -4.08 4.77 27.45
C LYS A 445 -5.43 4.54 28.17
N ASP A 446 -6.23 3.58 27.70
CA ASP A 446 -7.53 3.27 28.26
C ASP A 446 -7.46 2.19 29.37
N HIS A 447 -6.36 1.44 29.44
CA HIS A 447 -6.21 0.27 30.32
C HIS A 447 -5.02 0.38 31.30
N HIS A 448 -4.40 1.54 31.36
CA HIS A 448 -3.48 1.99 32.40
C HIS A 448 -4.10 3.16 33.17
#